data_d2a7f7f9c9a4807a77587c2173f3cd7f
#
_entry.id   d2a7f7f9c9a4807a77587c2173f3cd7f
#
_cell.length_a   1.000
_cell.length_b   1.000
_cell.length_c   1.000
_cell.angle_alpha   90.00
_cell.angle_beta   90.00
_cell.angle_gamma   90.00
#
_symmetry.space_group_name_H-M   'P 1'
#
loop_
_entity.id
_entity.type
_entity.pdbx_description
1 polymer ?
#
loop_
_entity_poly.entity_id
_entity_poly.type
_entity_poly.pdbx_seq_one_letter_code
_entity_poly.pdbx_strand_id
1 'polypeptide(L)' 'MTIEQLYKWATKNGVRSYNVAVYSDAGGGQCRVDSGDLEIDDIDKEVVIG' A
#
# COMPACT_ATOMS: atom_id res chain seq x y z
N MET A 1 7.51 1.37 -7.12
CA MET A 1 6.50 0.32 -7.39
C MET A 1 5.49 0.82 -8.39
N THR A 2 5.16 0.04 -9.39
CA THR A 2 4.09 0.37 -10.35
C THR A 2 2.74 -0.10 -9.80
N ILE A 3 1.66 0.38 -10.42
CA ILE A 3 0.30 -0.06 -10.05
C ILE A 3 0.16 -1.56 -10.30
N GLU A 4 0.74 -2.07 -11.38
CA GLU A 4 0.72 -3.50 -11.67
C GLU A 4 1.43 -4.30 -10.59
N GLN A 5 2.58 -3.82 -10.12
CA GLN A 5 3.32 -4.47 -9.04
C GLN A 5 2.51 -4.45 -7.74
N LEU A 6 1.85 -3.36 -7.44
CA LEU A 6 0.99 -3.25 -6.26
C LEU A 6 -0.18 -4.24 -6.35
N TYR A 7 -0.80 -4.35 -7.52
CA TYR A 7 -1.89 -5.29 -7.74
C TYR A 7 -1.45 -6.74 -7.53
N LYS A 8 -0.29 -7.10 -8.08
CA LYS A 8 0.27 -8.45 -7.90
C LYS A 8 0.59 -8.72 -6.43
N TRP A 9 1.18 -7.74 -5.76
CA TRP A 9 1.47 -7.85 -4.33
C TRP A 9 0.19 -8.06 -3.51
N ALA A 10 -0.84 -7.28 -3.78
CA ALA A 10 -2.12 -7.39 -3.09
C ALA A 10 -2.79 -8.74 -3.33
N THR A 11 -2.72 -9.24 -4.57
CA THR A 11 -3.25 -10.56 -4.91
C THR A 11 -2.51 -11.66 -4.16
N LYS A 12 -1.18 -11.57 -4.11
CA LYS A 12 -0.34 -12.54 -3.40
C LYS A 12 -0.65 -12.57 -1.91
N ASN A 13 -0.96 -11.43 -1.33
CA ASN A 13 -1.25 -11.30 0.10
C ASN A 13 -2.73 -11.43 0.45
N GLY A 14 -3.59 -11.64 -0.55
CA GLY A 14 -5.02 -11.82 -0.32
C GLY A 14 -5.76 -10.56 0.09
N VAL A 15 -5.25 -9.39 -0.28
CA VAL A 15 -5.83 -8.10 0.15
C VAL A 15 -6.29 -7.24 -1.02
N ARG A 16 -6.66 -7.87 -2.14
CA ARG A 16 -7.08 -7.15 -3.34
C ARG A 16 -8.27 -6.21 -3.13
N SER A 17 -9.15 -6.57 -2.21
CA SER A 17 -10.36 -5.79 -1.94
C SER A 17 -10.14 -4.69 -0.90
N TYR A 18 -8.95 -4.62 -0.32
CA TYR A 18 -8.63 -3.61 0.68
C TYR A 18 -8.44 -2.24 0.02
N ASN A 19 -8.78 -1.20 0.75
CA ASN A 19 -8.54 0.16 0.30
C ASN A 19 -7.07 0.54 0.53
N VAL A 20 -6.57 1.44 -0.32
CA VAL A 20 -5.23 1.99 -0.14
C VAL A 20 -5.33 3.25 0.71
N ALA A 21 -4.51 3.32 1.77
CA ALA A 21 -4.48 4.46 2.66
C ALA A 21 -3.06 4.99 2.81
N VAL A 22 -2.91 6.30 2.87
CA VAL A 22 -1.63 6.96 3.09
C VAL A 22 -1.76 7.81 4.35
N TYR A 23 -1.02 7.44 5.37
CA TYR A 23 -1.04 8.15 6.65
C TYR A 23 0.20 9.00 6.88
N SER A 24 1.24 8.81 6.08
CA SER A 24 2.43 9.61 6.27
C SER A 24 2.28 10.93 5.53
N ASP A 25 2.38 12.01 6.27
CA ASP A 25 2.41 13.36 5.73
C ASP A 25 3.86 13.70 5.37
N ALA A 26 4.33 13.11 4.31
CA ALA A 26 5.71 13.31 3.85
C ALA A 26 5.84 14.58 3.03
N GLY A 27 5.41 15.69 3.56
CA GLY A 27 5.75 17.05 3.12
C GLY A 27 6.13 17.27 1.67
N GLY A 28 5.32 16.85 0.73
CA GLY A 28 5.42 17.39 -0.63
C GLY A 28 6.58 16.93 -1.49
N GLY A 29 6.84 15.68 -1.60
CA GLY A 29 7.77 15.13 -2.58
C GLY A 29 7.22 13.86 -3.18
N GLN A 30 7.65 13.53 -4.40
CA GLN A 30 7.32 12.24 -4.98
C GLN A 30 8.26 11.19 -4.39
N CYS A 31 7.71 10.28 -3.62
CA CYS A 31 8.47 9.15 -3.10
C CYS A 31 8.07 7.89 -3.84
N ARG A 32 9.05 7.07 -4.18
CA ARG A 32 8.79 5.76 -4.72
C ARG A 32 8.44 4.82 -3.58
N VAL A 33 7.38 4.07 -3.75
CA VAL A 33 6.92 3.10 -2.76
C VAL A 33 7.42 1.72 -3.16
N ASP A 34 8.07 1.05 -2.23
CA ASP A 34 8.49 -0.35 -2.38
C ASP A 34 7.60 -1.25 -1.51
N SER A 35 7.64 -2.55 -1.78
CA SER A 35 6.83 -3.52 -1.02
C SER A 35 7.11 -3.49 0.48
N GLY A 36 8.31 -3.07 0.89
CA GLY A 36 8.65 -2.93 2.30
C GLY A 36 7.95 -1.78 3.01
N ASP A 37 7.39 -0.84 2.25
CA ASP A 37 6.67 0.31 2.79
C ASP A 37 5.17 0.05 2.96
N LEU A 38 4.71 -1.14 2.59
CA LEU A 38 3.31 -1.52 2.65
C LEU A 38 3.00 -2.28 3.93
N GLU A 39 1.95 -1.85 4.62
CA GLU A 39 1.43 -2.54 5.80
C GLU A 39 -0.01 -2.94 5.56
N ILE A 40 -0.41 -4.09 6.10
CA ILE A 40 -1.76 -4.60 5.97
C ILE A 40 -2.50 -4.35 7.29
N ASP A 41 -3.60 -3.63 7.22
CA ASP A 41 -4.50 -3.43 8.34
C ASP A 41 -5.75 -4.27 8.12
N ASP A 42 -5.82 -5.41 8.79
CA ASP A 42 -6.96 -6.32 8.67
C ASP A 42 -8.20 -5.83 9.42
N ILE A 43 -8.04 -4.92 10.35
CA ILE A 43 -9.15 -4.39 11.13
C ILE A 43 -9.97 -3.43 10.29
N ASP A 44 -9.30 -2.48 9.65
CA ASP A 44 -9.96 -1.48 8.81
C ASP A 44 -10.00 -1.90 7.34
N LYS A 45 -9.44 -3.05 7.00
CA LYS A 45 -9.37 -3.55 5.62
C LYS A 45 -8.67 -2.55 4.71
N GLU A 46 -7.48 -2.13 5.12
CA GLU A 46 -6.68 -1.16 4.38
C GLU A 46 -5.27 -1.68 4.14
N VAL A 47 -4.68 -1.25 3.04
CA VAL A 47 -3.24 -1.36 2.80
C VAL A 47 -2.65 0.01 3.03
N VAL A 48 -1.79 0.14 4.01
CA VAL A 48 -1.22 1.41 4.43
C VAL A 48 0.13 1.61 3.78
N ILE A 49 0.32 2.77 3.18
CA ILE A 49 1.60 3.21 2.63
C ILE A 49 2.18 4.24 3.58
N GLY A 50 3.34 3.92 4.14
CA GLY A 50 3.91 4.85 5.11
C GLY A 50 5.36 4.66 5.34
#